data_11fea7bfcb842321e3bcc381fa45eaad
#
_entry.id   11fea7bfcb842321e3bcc381fa45eaad
#
_cell.length_a   1.000
_cell.length_b   1.000
_cell.length_c   1.000
_cell.angle_alpha   90.00
_cell.angle_beta   90.00
_cell.angle_gamma   90.00
#
_symmetry.space_group_name_H-M   'P 1'
#
loop_
_entity.id
_entity.type
_entity.pdbx_description
1 polymer ?
#
loop_
_entity_poly.entity_id
_entity_poly.type
_entity_poly.pdbx_seq_one_letter_code
_entity_poly.pdbx_strand_id
1 'polypeptide(L)'
;MLQFRRLQKVPHFDFILKLDSSVYPETAQHIKDALASGKPSVVTIDKKGAAGRIKEALKGTKCSKGTDRDEWPMSMFKEGGKGASIRKISPSDNRCAVSSIGHALSDILDNAKIKFEIV
;
A
#
# COMPACT_ATOMS: atom_id res chain seq x y z
N MET A 1 -35.56 18.82 -18.56
CA MET A 1 -34.47 18.27 -19.38
C MET A 1 -33.57 17.41 -18.53
N LEU A 2 -33.43 16.16 -18.89
CA LEU A 2 -32.55 15.24 -18.16
C LEU A 2 -31.10 15.46 -18.56
N GLN A 3 -30.26 15.77 -17.57
CA GLN A 3 -28.82 15.81 -17.79
C GLN A 3 -28.23 14.45 -17.47
N PHE A 4 -27.53 13.87 -18.44
CA PHE A 4 -26.74 12.69 -18.21
C PHE A 4 -25.44 13.06 -17.51
N ARG A 5 -25.28 12.61 -16.29
CA ARG A 5 -23.97 12.59 -15.66
C ARG A 5 -23.31 11.26 -15.97
N ARG A 6 -22.09 11.32 -16.47
CA ARG A 6 -21.28 10.11 -16.56
C ARG A 6 -21.02 9.59 -15.15
N LEU A 7 -21.52 8.39 -14.87
CA LEU A 7 -21.23 7.75 -13.59
C LEU A 7 -19.74 7.43 -13.53
N GLN A 8 -19.07 7.93 -12.50
CA GLN A 8 -17.71 7.52 -12.22
C GLN A 8 -17.72 6.07 -11.77
N LYS A 9 -16.92 5.26 -12.44
CA LYS A 9 -16.72 3.88 -12.04
C LYS A 9 -15.86 3.85 -10.80
N VAL A 10 -16.45 3.49 -9.66
CA VAL A 10 -15.70 3.28 -8.42
C VAL A 10 -15.11 1.88 -8.45
N PRO A 11 -13.80 1.69 -8.21
CA PRO A 11 -13.23 0.35 -8.13
C PRO A 11 -13.91 -0.46 -7.04
N HIS A 12 -14.28 -1.70 -7.37
CA HIS A 12 -14.81 -2.64 -6.40
C HIS A 12 -13.75 -2.97 -5.35
N PHE A 13 -14.15 -3.09 -4.10
CA PHE A 13 -13.31 -3.61 -3.02
C PHE A 13 -14.14 -4.51 -2.11
N ASP A 14 -13.46 -5.48 -1.49
CA ASP A 14 -14.08 -6.46 -0.60
C ASP A 14 -13.99 -6.03 0.86
N PHE A 15 -12.91 -5.37 1.25
CA PHE A 15 -12.63 -4.96 2.62
C PHE A 15 -12.02 -3.56 2.65
N ILE A 16 -12.20 -2.89 3.78
CA ILE A 16 -11.53 -1.62 4.09
C ILE A 16 -10.53 -1.88 5.20
N LEU A 17 -9.29 -1.43 5.00
CA LEU A 17 -8.27 -1.41 6.04
C LEU A 17 -8.02 0.04 6.44
N LYS A 18 -8.28 0.37 7.70
CA LYS A 18 -8.00 1.70 8.24
C LYS A 18 -6.64 1.70 8.91
N LEU A 19 -5.76 2.58 8.47
CA LEU A 19 -4.44 2.75 9.04
C LEU A 19 -4.40 4.04 9.87
N ASP A 20 -4.10 3.89 11.16
CA ASP A 20 -4.10 5.01 12.11
C ASP A 20 -2.80 5.82 11.99
N SER A 21 -2.93 7.07 11.54
CA SER A 21 -1.80 7.98 11.35
C SER A 21 -1.16 8.42 12.67
N SER A 22 -1.87 8.32 13.79
CA SER A 22 -1.28 8.62 15.11
C SER A 22 -0.37 7.50 15.60
N VAL A 23 -0.59 6.28 15.14
CA VAL A 23 0.21 5.10 15.50
C VAL A 23 1.38 4.88 14.53
N TYR A 24 1.14 5.10 13.24
CA TYR A 24 2.13 4.89 12.17
C TYR A 24 2.32 6.16 11.35
N PRO A 25 2.83 7.25 11.95
CA PRO A 25 2.83 8.56 11.28
C PRO A 25 3.64 8.61 9.99
N GLU A 26 4.79 7.96 9.93
CA GLU A 26 5.64 8.02 8.74
C GLU A 26 5.08 7.13 7.61
N THR A 27 4.65 5.92 7.93
CA THR A 27 4.00 5.03 6.95
C THR A 27 2.73 5.67 6.41
N ALA A 28 1.90 6.22 7.29
CA ALA A 28 0.66 6.89 6.91
C ALA A 28 0.91 8.08 5.99
N GLN A 29 1.92 8.90 6.28
CA GLN A 29 2.25 10.05 5.44
C GLN A 29 2.77 9.62 4.08
N HIS A 30 3.60 8.57 4.03
CA HIS A 30 4.06 8.02 2.76
C HIS A 30 2.89 7.56 1.89
N ILE A 31 1.94 6.82 2.47
CA ILE A 31 0.76 6.35 1.73
C ILE A 31 -0.06 7.53 1.23
N LYS A 32 -0.33 8.53 2.09
CA LYS A 32 -1.06 9.73 1.68
C LYS A 32 -0.41 10.41 0.47
N ASP A 33 0.90 10.60 0.51
CA ASP A 33 1.63 11.25 -0.56
C ASP A 33 1.63 10.41 -1.84
N ALA A 34 1.76 9.09 -1.71
CA ALA A 34 1.69 8.17 -2.83
C ALA A 34 0.32 8.20 -3.50
N LEU A 35 -0.76 8.20 -2.71
CA LEU A 35 -2.13 8.31 -3.22
C LEU A 35 -2.34 9.64 -3.94
N ALA A 36 -1.84 10.73 -3.37
CA ALA A 36 -1.92 12.05 -3.98
C ALA A 36 -1.17 12.13 -5.33
N SER A 37 -0.13 11.31 -5.50
CA SER A 37 0.64 11.22 -6.75
C SER A 37 0.04 10.25 -7.76
N GLY A 38 -1.10 9.64 -7.46
CA GLY A 38 -1.82 8.75 -8.38
C GLY A 38 -1.66 7.26 -8.14
N LYS A 39 -0.99 6.84 -7.07
CA LYS A 39 -0.93 5.42 -6.70
C LYS A 39 -2.29 4.95 -6.19
N PRO A 40 -2.64 3.66 -6.40
CA PRO A 40 -3.98 3.17 -6.05
C PRO A 40 -4.19 3.07 -4.54
N SER A 41 -5.43 3.36 -4.10
CA SER A 41 -5.88 3.11 -2.73
C SER A 41 -6.56 1.75 -2.60
N VAL A 42 -7.02 1.18 -3.71
CA VAL A 42 -7.58 -0.18 -3.76
C VAL A 42 -6.52 -1.11 -4.34
N VAL A 43 -6.14 -2.11 -3.58
CA VAL A 43 -5.05 -3.03 -3.92
C VAL A 43 -5.52 -4.48 -3.78
N THR A 44 -4.89 -5.37 -4.52
CA THR A 44 -5.30 -6.78 -4.64
C THR A 44 -4.27 -7.68 -3.98
N ILE A 45 -4.70 -8.50 -3.03
CA ILE A 45 -3.81 -9.43 -2.34
C ILE A 45 -3.28 -10.47 -3.33
N ASP A 46 -1.96 -10.65 -3.33
CA ASP A 46 -1.27 -11.69 -4.08
C ASP A 46 0.06 -12.03 -3.38
N LYS A 47 -0.05 -12.83 -2.33
CA LYS A 47 1.10 -13.15 -1.46
C LYS A 47 2.17 -13.94 -2.21
N LYS A 48 1.78 -14.75 -3.19
CA LYS A 48 2.70 -15.60 -3.96
C LYS A 48 3.75 -14.81 -4.72
N GLY A 49 3.39 -13.64 -5.24
CA GLY A 49 4.29 -12.80 -6.02
C GLY A 49 5.11 -11.80 -5.21
N ALA A 50 4.95 -11.79 -3.89
CA ALA A 50 5.55 -10.75 -3.03
C ALA A 50 7.07 -10.63 -3.17
N ALA A 51 7.79 -11.76 -3.13
CA ALA A 51 9.25 -11.74 -3.19
C ALA A 51 9.79 -11.14 -4.48
N GLY A 52 9.18 -11.47 -5.62
CA GLY A 52 9.56 -10.90 -6.92
C GLY A 52 9.26 -9.41 -6.99
N ARG A 53 8.12 -8.98 -6.44
CA ARG A 53 7.74 -7.56 -6.44
C ARG A 53 8.63 -6.73 -5.52
N ILE A 54 9.08 -7.26 -4.38
CA ILE A 54 10.05 -6.57 -3.51
C ILE A 54 11.32 -6.26 -4.31
N LYS A 55 11.85 -7.25 -5.00
CA LYS A 55 13.05 -7.11 -5.82
C LYS A 55 12.88 -6.02 -6.88
N GLU A 56 11.75 -6.03 -7.58
CA GLU A 56 11.47 -5.02 -8.63
C GLU A 56 11.25 -3.62 -8.05
N ALA A 57 10.53 -3.52 -6.92
CA ALA A 57 10.25 -2.22 -6.29
C ALA A 57 11.52 -1.54 -5.81
N LEU A 58 12.44 -2.30 -5.24
CA LEU A 58 13.66 -1.75 -4.63
C LEU A 58 14.83 -1.58 -5.60
N LYS A 59 14.67 -2.05 -6.85
CA LYS A 59 15.69 -1.95 -7.88
C LYS A 59 16.08 -0.49 -8.13
N GLY A 60 17.38 -0.20 -8.09
CA GLY A 60 17.88 1.16 -8.27
C GLY A 60 17.77 2.06 -7.05
N THR A 61 17.18 1.58 -5.96
CA THR A 61 17.13 2.33 -4.69
C THR A 61 18.28 1.91 -3.78
N LYS A 62 18.68 2.81 -2.89
CA LYS A 62 19.79 2.56 -1.96
C LYS A 62 19.29 2.43 -0.52
N CYS A 63 19.88 1.51 0.23
CA CYS A 63 19.72 1.46 1.67
C CYS A 63 20.41 2.65 2.33
N SER A 64 19.88 3.13 3.45
CA SER A 64 20.54 4.09 4.32
C SER A 64 20.52 3.55 5.74
N LYS A 65 21.64 3.72 6.44
CA LYS A 65 21.76 3.29 7.84
C LYS A 65 20.66 3.96 8.68
N GLY A 66 19.99 3.16 9.50
CA GLY A 66 18.96 3.65 10.42
C GLY A 66 17.59 3.91 9.78
N THR A 67 17.40 3.52 8.53
CA THR A 67 16.09 3.63 7.86
C THR A 67 15.72 2.32 7.17
N ASP A 68 14.41 2.12 6.99
CA ASP A 68 13.87 1.09 6.11
C ASP A 68 13.33 1.75 4.84
N ARG A 69 13.37 1.02 3.72
CA ARG A 69 12.74 1.44 2.47
C ARG A 69 11.29 0.94 2.48
N ASP A 70 10.37 1.87 2.71
CA ASP A 70 8.94 1.58 2.67
C ASP A 70 8.42 1.71 1.24
N GLU A 71 7.52 0.83 0.85
CA GLU A 71 6.98 0.78 -0.52
C GLU A 71 5.46 0.92 -0.51
N TRP A 72 4.96 1.70 -1.45
CA TRP A 72 3.53 1.76 -1.72
C TRP A 72 3.23 1.74 -3.22
N PRO A 73 2.39 0.83 -3.74
CA PRO A 73 1.76 -0.25 -2.97
C PRO A 73 2.77 -1.28 -2.47
N MET A 74 2.41 -1.95 -1.35
CA MET A 74 3.25 -3.00 -0.76
C MET A 74 3.36 -4.20 -1.69
N SER A 75 4.47 -4.92 -1.57
CA SER A 75 4.78 -6.05 -2.47
C SER A 75 3.81 -7.23 -2.35
N MET A 76 3.09 -7.35 -1.24
CA MET A 76 2.04 -8.37 -1.11
C MET A 76 0.83 -8.12 -2.02
N PHE A 77 0.73 -6.97 -2.64
CA PHE A 77 -0.35 -6.61 -3.55
C PHE A 77 0.11 -6.63 -5.01
N LYS A 78 -0.78 -7.05 -5.91
CA LYS A 78 -0.50 -7.11 -7.37
C LYS A 78 -0.02 -5.78 -7.93
N GLU A 79 -0.52 -4.67 -7.38
CA GLU A 79 -0.20 -3.31 -7.82
C GLU A 79 1.17 -2.82 -7.33
N GLY A 80 1.80 -3.56 -6.42
CA GLY A 80 3.17 -3.27 -5.96
C GLY A 80 4.23 -3.69 -6.96
N GLY A 81 5.48 -3.63 -6.55
CA GLY A 81 6.60 -3.99 -7.41
C GLY A 81 7.12 -2.82 -8.22
N LYS A 82 7.36 -3.02 -9.51
CA LYS A 82 7.88 -1.99 -10.39
C LYS A 82 6.98 -0.76 -10.39
N GLY A 83 7.57 0.42 -10.16
CA GLY A 83 6.84 1.68 -10.13
C GLY A 83 6.22 2.03 -8.77
N ALA A 84 6.36 1.18 -7.75
CA ALA A 84 5.91 1.52 -6.40
C ALA A 84 6.65 2.75 -5.89
N SER A 85 5.97 3.56 -5.07
CA SER A 85 6.60 4.68 -4.38
C SER A 85 7.49 4.14 -3.26
N ILE A 86 8.75 4.59 -3.21
CA ILE A 86 9.72 4.17 -2.19
C ILE A 86 10.07 5.37 -1.35
N ARG A 87 10.01 5.21 -0.03
CA ARG A 87 10.41 6.23 0.94
C ARG A 87 11.19 5.62 2.08
N LYS A 88 12.28 6.27 2.48
CA LYS A 88 13.03 5.88 3.66
C LYS A 88 12.34 6.42 4.90
N ILE A 89 11.97 5.53 5.81
CA ILE A 89 11.29 5.87 7.06
C ILE A 89 11.94 5.16 8.23
N SER A 90 11.53 5.48 9.46
CA SER A 90 12.10 4.82 10.63
C SER A 90 11.73 3.32 10.63
N PRO A 91 12.67 2.44 10.99
CA PRO A 91 12.41 1.00 11.01
C PRO A 91 11.26 0.61 11.94
N SER A 92 11.13 1.25 13.09
CA SER A 92 10.07 0.93 14.04
C SER A 92 8.68 1.22 13.46
N ASP A 93 8.49 2.38 12.84
CA ASP A 93 7.23 2.75 12.19
C ASP A 93 6.91 1.76 11.06
N ASN A 94 7.86 1.55 10.16
CA ASN A 94 7.69 0.66 9.02
C ASN A 94 7.36 -0.78 9.44
N ARG A 95 8.15 -1.35 10.33
CA ARG A 95 8.00 -2.77 10.73
C ARG A 95 6.73 -3.01 11.53
N CYS A 96 6.34 -2.08 12.39
CA CYS A 96 5.08 -2.17 13.13
C CYS A 96 3.88 -2.06 12.20
N ALA A 97 3.90 -1.13 11.25
CA ALA A 97 2.83 -0.99 10.27
C ALA A 97 2.71 -2.23 9.38
N VAL A 98 3.83 -2.72 8.84
CA VAL A 98 3.85 -3.94 7.99
C VAL A 98 3.32 -5.15 8.76
N SER A 99 3.75 -5.33 10.01
CA SER A 99 3.27 -6.41 10.86
C SER A 99 1.78 -6.32 11.12
N SER A 100 1.28 -5.13 11.46
CA SER A 100 -0.15 -4.89 11.71
C SER A 100 -1.00 -5.17 10.49
N ILE A 101 -0.57 -4.69 9.32
CA ILE A 101 -1.25 -4.94 8.05
C ILE A 101 -1.24 -6.43 7.72
N GLY A 102 -0.09 -7.09 7.85
CA GLY A 102 0.04 -8.52 7.60
C GLY A 102 -0.88 -9.35 8.50
N HIS A 103 -0.99 -9.01 9.77
CA HIS A 103 -1.91 -9.67 10.71
C HIS A 103 -3.36 -9.45 10.32
N ALA A 104 -3.73 -8.22 9.99
CA ALA A 104 -5.11 -7.89 9.60
C ALA A 104 -5.54 -8.66 8.35
N LEU A 105 -4.62 -8.94 7.43
CA LEU A 105 -4.91 -9.60 6.15
C LEU A 105 -4.54 -11.09 6.12
N SER A 106 -4.09 -11.65 7.25
CA SER A 106 -3.56 -13.03 7.30
C SER A 106 -4.56 -14.10 6.86
N ASP A 107 -5.83 -13.94 7.19
CA ASP A 107 -6.90 -14.89 6.87
C ASP A 107 -7.63 -14.56 5.57
N ILE A 108 -7.19 -13.52 4.86
CA ILE A 108 -7.84 -13.08 3.63
C ILE A 108 -7.12 -13.71 2.43
N LEU A 109 -7.90 -14.29 1.52
CA LEU A 109 -7.36 -15.04 0.39
C LEU A 109 -6.81 -14.12 -0.69
N ASP A 110 -5.90 -14.65 -1.51
CA ASP A 110 -5.41 -14.00 -2.70
C ASP A 110 -6.59 -13.60 -3.62
N ASN A 111 -6.39 -12.54 -4.37
CA ASN A 111 -7.35 -11.89 -5.25
C ASN A 111 -8.41 -11.03 -4.56
N ALA A 112 -8.49 -11.02 -3.22
CA ALA A 112 -9.33 -10.08 -2.50
C ALA A 112 -8.80 -8.64 -2.69
N LYS A 113 -9.72 -7.70 -2.80
CA LYS A 113 -9.41 -6.28 -2.97
C LYS A 113 -9.62 -5.52 -1.68
N ILE A 114 -8.59 -4.77 -1.31
CA ILE A 114 -8.54 -4.02 -0.05
C ILE A 114 -8.45 -2.54 -0.36
N LYS A 115 -9.37 -1.76 0.18
CA LYS A 115 -9.28 -0.30 0.14
C LYS A 115 -8.57 0.18 1.40
N PHE A 116 -7.49 0.93 1.24
CA PHE A 116 -6.79 1.56 2.36
C PHE A 116 -7.37 2.94 2.62
N GLU A 117 -7.66 3.21 3.88
CA GLU A 117 -8.06 4.51 4.38
C GLU A 117 -7.09 4.93 5.49
N ILE A 118 -6.50 6.11 5.35
CA ILE A 118 -5.65 6.70 6.38
C ILE A 118 -6.54 7.53 7.32
N VAL A 119 -6.54 7.19 8.56
CA VAL A 119 -7.38 7.86 9.56
C VAL A 119 -6.56 8.54 10.65
#